data_bf9b64ac3aad9682530adeda33f2ed4a
#
_entry.id   bf9b64ac3aad9682530adeda33f2ed4a
#
_cell.length_a   1.000
_cell.length_b   1.000
_cell.length_c   1.000
_cell.angle_alpha   90.00
_cell.angle_beta   90.00
_cell.angle_gamma   90.00
#
_symmetry.space_group_name_H-M   'P 1'
#
loop_
_entity.id
_entity.type
_entity.pdbx_description
1 polymer ?
#
loop_
_entity_poly.entity_id
_entity_poly.type
_entity_poly.pdbx_seq_one_letter_code
_entity_poly.pdbx_strand_id
1 'polypeptide(L)'
;MSAILNVEGITKRFGGLQALTKVTFDLPEGQILGLIGPNGAGKTTLFNVLNGIYSPDEGRVHFRGKDVTGHKPYHLSRMGLARTHQIVRPLNGLTVRENVTAGACFGRENQKLGRAVQIADEVLEFIGLAERAEQLASSLNVAQKKRLEMARALASRPYLLLLDEVLAGLNSSEIDGMIAIVRKIRDQGVTIIMIEHVMKAVMNISDRIIVLDYGQQIAEGTPQQVAADTRVIEAYLGDPKLAERLMKEE
;
A
#
# COMPACT_ATOMS: atom_id res chain seq x y z
N MET A 1 -3.15 10.32 19.57
CA MET A 1 -2.16 10.41 18.48
C MET A 1 -2.82 11.17 17.35
N SER A 2 -2.13 12.08 16.66
CA SER A 2 -2.71 12.80 15.51
C SER A 2 -2.83 11.86 14.32
N ALA A 3 -3.92 11.95 13.56
CA ALA A 3 -4.07 11.20 12.32
C ALA A 3 -3.10 11.74 11.26
N ILE A 4 -2.35 10.84 10.60
CA ILE A 4 -1.48 11.21 9.47
C ILE A 4 -2.30 11.40 8.18
N LEU A 5 -3.38 10.63 8.06
CA LEU A 5 -4.33 10.68 6.94
C LEU A 5 -5.74 10.79 7.50
N ASN A 6 -6.52 11.70 6.94
CA ASN A 6 -7.96 11.81 7.21
C ASN A 6 -8.70 11.82 5.88
N VAL A 7 -9.66 10.93 5.73
CA VAL A 7 -10.46 10.70 4.51
C VAL A 7 -11.91 10.96 4.87
N GLU A 8 -12.52 11.94 4.24
CA GLU A 8 -13.86 12.45 4.59
C GLU A 8 -14.81 12.34 3.41
N GLY A 9 -15.74 11.40 3.47
CA GLY A 9 -16.87 11.29 2.53
C GLY A 9 -16.48 11.09 1.06
N ILE A 10 -15.37 10.40 0.80
CA ILE A 10 -14.86 10.22 -0.57
C ILE A 10 -15.88 9.46 -1.42
N THR A 11 -16.32 10.12 -2.47
CA THR A 11 -17.19 9.58 -3.52
C THR A 11 -16.47 9.66 -4.86
N LYS A 12 -16.53 8.57 -5.66
CA LYS A 12 -15.96 8.54 -7.01
C LYS A 12 -16.89 7.82 -7.97
N ARG A 13 -17.15 8.46 -9.11
CA ARG A 13 -18.00 7.94 -10.19
C ARG A 13 -17.20 7.82 -11.49
N PHE A 14 -17.54 6.83 -12.28
CA PHE A 14 -17.04 6.64 -13.66
C PHE A 14 -18.24 6.45 -14.58
N GLY A 15 -18.64 7.50 -15.28
CA GLY A 15 -19.91 7.52 -16.02
C GLY A 15 -21.08 7.24 -15.07
N GLY A 16 -21.89 6.22 -15.35
CA GLY A 16 -23.00 5.81 -14.50
C GLY A 16 -22.65 4.92 -13.31
N LEU A 17 -21.38 4.46 -13.20
CA LEU A 17 -20.93 3.57 -12.12
C LEU A 17 -20.39 4.38 -10.94
N GLN A 18 -20.95 4.22 -9.76
CA GLN A 18 -20.41 4.75 -8.52
C GLN A 18 -19.45 3.75 -7.89
N ALA A 19 -18.15 4.02 -8.03
CA ALA A 19 -17.09 3.12 -7.58
C ALA A 19 -16.70 3.31 -6.10
N LEU A 20 -16.99 4.50 -5.52
CA LEU A 20 -16.85 4.79 -4.09
C LEU A 20 -18.02 5.64 -3.64
N THR A 21 -18.53 5.36 -2.45
CA THR A 21 -19.69 6.01 -1.84
C THR A 21 -19.36 6.47 -0.42
N LYS A 22 -19.08 7.76 -0.25
CA LYS A 22 -18.88 8.43 1.05
C LYS A 22 -17.93 7.69 2.01
N VAL A 23 -16.83 7.13 1.49
CA VAL A 23 -15.82 6.44 2.30
C VAL A 23 -15.16 7.42 3.26
N THR A 24 -15.16 7.10 4.56
CA THR A 24 -14.65 7.97 5.62
C THR A 24 -13.86 7.17 6.63
N PHE A 25 -12.60 7.55 6.87
CA PHE A 25 -11.76 6.98 7.92
C PHE A 25 -10.60 7.92 8.26
N ASP A 26 -10.00 7.71 9.41
CA ASP A 26 -8.72 8.31 9.79
C ASP A 26 -7.64 7.23 9.89
N LEU A 27 -6.38 7.62 9.83
CA LEU A 27 -5.24 6.74 10.04
C LEU A 27 -4.21 7.39 10.95
N PRO A 28 -4.03 6.91 12.19
CA PRO A 28 -2.97 7.34 13.08
C PRO A 28 -1.57 7.02 12.53
N GLU A 29 -0.56 7.83 12.92
CA GLU A 29 0.84 7.56 12.56
C GLU A 29 1.33 6.22 13.15
N GLY A 30 2.16 5.50 12.39
CA GLY A 30 2.82 4.27 12.80
C GLY A 30 1.93 3.02 12.79
N GLN A 31 0.72 3.09 12.25
CA GLN A 31 -0.18 1.94 12.10
C GLN A 31 -0.08 1.29 10.72
N ILE A 32 -0.42 0.00 10.67
CA ILE A 32 -0.71 -0.73 9.45
C ILE A 32 -2.23 -0.87 9.33
N LEU A 33 -2.82 -0.24 8.32
CA LEU A 33 -4.23 -0.36 7.96
C LEU A 33 -4.39 -1.37 6.82
N GLY A 34 -5.11 -2.45 7.06
CA GLY A 34 -5.55 -3.39 6.02
C GLY A 34 -6.78 -2.83 5.29
N LEU A 35 -6.77 -2.83 3.97
CA LEU A 35 -7.93 -2.49 3.14
C LEU A 35 -8.33 -3.74 2.35
N ILE A 36 -9.42 -4.38 2.75
CA ILE A 36 -9.90 -5.63 2.16
C ILE A 36 -11.29 -5.47 1.54
N GLY A 37 -11.74 -6.50 0.84
CA GLY A 37 -13.05 -6.54 0.19
C GLY A 37 -13.02 -7.41 -1.07
N PRO A 38 -14.18 -7.83 -1.61
CA PRO A 38 -14.27 -8.60 -2.85
C PRO A 38 -13.64 -7.88 -4.05
N ASN A 39 -13.49 -8.60 -5.17
CA ASN A 39 -13.10 -7.98 -6.43
C ASN A 39 -14.19 -6.99 -6.87
N GLY A 40 -13.78 -5.80 -7.31
CA GLY A 40 -14.73 -4.74 -7.66
C GLY A 40 -15.24 -3.91 -6.48
N ALA A 41 -14.84 -4.19 -5.24
CA ALA A 41 -15.27 -3.45 -4.05
C ALA A 41 -14.81 -1.97 -3.99
N GLY A 42 -13.92 -1.52 -4.89
CA GLY A 42 -13.46 -0.12 -4.94
C GLY A 42 -12.08 0.13 -4.33
N LYS A 43 -11.38 -0.90 -3.81
CA LYS A 43 -10.08 -0.77 -3.14
C LYS A 43 -9.03 -0.03 -3.98
N THR A 44 -8.79 -0.47 -5.20
CA THR A 44 -7.85 0.18 -6.14
C THR A 44 -8.30 1.59 -6.52
N THR A 45 -9.61 1.83 -6.60
CA THR A 45 -10.15 3.19 -6.84
C THR A 45 -9.82 4.10 -5.67
N LEU A 46 -10.00 3.64 -4.43
CA LEU A 46 -9.62 4.40 -3.24
C LEU A 46 -8.10 4.70 -3.23
N PHE A 47 -7.25 3.72 -3.48
CA PHE A 47 -5.80 3.93 -3.61
C PHE A 47 -5.45 4.95 -4.69
N ASN A 48 -6.13 4.91 -5.82
CA ASN A 48 -5.92 5.89 -6.90
C ASN A 48 -6.36 7.30 -6.50
N VAL A 49 -7.41 7.44 -5.67
CA VAL A 49 -7.80 8.74 -5.10
C VAL A 49 -6.75 9.21 -4.09
N LEU A 50 -6.34 8.38 -3.14
CA LEU A 50 -5.34 8.73 -2.13
C LEU A 50 -3.98 9.09 -2.74
N ASN A 51 -3.61 8.44 -3.84
CA ASN A 51 -2.34 8.71 -4.55
C ASN A 51 -2.48 9.81 -5.63
N GLY A 52 -3.65 10.45 -5.76
CA GLY A 52 -3.85 11.58 -6.67
C GLY A 52 -3.91 11.22 -8.16
N ILE A 53 -4.08 9.94 -8.51
CA ILE A 53 -4.34 9.49 -9.89
C ILE A 53 -5.74 9.91 -10.31
N TYR A 54 -6.72 9.76 -9.40
CA TYR A 54 -8.09 10.23 -9.58
C TYR A 54 -8.40 11.35 -8.58
N SER A 55 -9.02 12.42 -9.04
CA SER A 55 -9.68 13.37 -8.14
C SER A 55 -11.01 12.77 -7.69
N PRO A 56 -11.37 12.84 -6.41
CA PRO A 56 -12.72 12.47 -5.96
C PRO A 56 -13.75 13.42 -6.54
N ASP A 57 -14.99 12.97 -6.68
CA ASP A 57 -16.11 13.82 -7.12
C ASP A 57 -16.73 14.55 -5.92
N GLU A 58 -16.66 13.94 -4.72
CA GLU A 58 -17.08 14.54 -3.45
C GLU A 58 -16.12 14.08 -2.33
N GLY A 59 -16.08 14.84 -1.24
CA GLY A 59 -15.28 14.56 -0.07
C GLY A 59 -13.90 15.18 -0.12
N ARG A 60 -13.10 14.94 0.94
CA ARG A 60 -11.75 15.52 1.12
C ARG A 60 -10.76 14.51 1.63
N VAL A 61 -9.50 14.74 1.30
CA VAL A 61 -8.35 13.98 1.82
C VAL A 61 -7.39 14.95 2.46
N HIS A 62 -7.12 14.77 3.76
CA HIS A 62 -6.10 15.52 4.48
C HIS A 62 -4.92 14.61 4.80
N PHE A 63 -3.74 15.06 4.44
CA PHE A 63 -2.48 14.37 4.74
C PHE A 63 -1.60 15.26 5.61
N ARG A 64 -1.26 14.80 6.82
CA ARG A 64 -0.52 15.56 7.82
C ARG A 64 -1.12 16.95 8.06
N GLY A 65 -2.43 17.01 8.23
CA GLY A 65 -3.20 18.22 8.48
C GLY A 65 -3.38 19.17 7.30
N LYS A 66 -2.89 18.81 6.10
CA LYS A 66 -3.05 19.61 4.89
C LYS A 66 -4.08 18.98 3.96
N ASP A 67 -4.99 19.79 3.40
CA ASP A 67 -5.89 19.34 2.33
C ASP A 67 -5.05 19.02 1.09
N VAL A 68 -5.12 17.77 0.64
CA VAL A 68 -4.40 17.27 -0.54
C VAL A 68 -5.37 16.75 -1.60
N THR A 69 -6.65 17.07 -1.48
CA THR A 69 -7.70 16.62 -2.40
C THR A 69 -7.37 16.98 -3.83
N GLY A 70 -7.31 16.00 -4.72
CA GLY A 70 -6.98 16.18 -6.13
C GLY A 70 -5.53 16.57 -6.43
N HIS A 71 -4.63 16.56 -5.45
CA HIS A 71 -3.20 16.77 -5.70
C HIS A 71 -2.65 15.67 -6.61
N LYS A 72 -1.70 16.03 -7.48
CA LYS A 72 -1.05 15.09 -8.40
C LYS A 72 -0.06 14.18 -7.67
N PRO A 73 0.20 12.94 -8.16
CA PRO A 73 1.06 11.96 -7.50
C PRO A 73 2.46 12.48 -7.15
N TYR A 74 3.07 13.27 -8.02
CA TYR A 74 4.41 13.81 -7.77
C TYR A 74 4.44 14.86 -6.63
N HIS A 75 3.36 15.61 -6.42
CA HIS A 75 3.24 16.51 -5.26
C HIS A 75 3.12 15.70 -3.97
N LEU A 76 2.26 14.65 -3.97
CA LEU A 76 2.07 13.76 -2.83
C LEU A 76 3.37 13.03 -2.47
N SER A 77 4.13 12.57 -3.47
CA SER A 77 5.44 11.95 -3.25
C SER A 77 6.42 12.90 -2.53
N ARG A 78 6.48 14.18 -2.94
CA ARG A 78 7.28 15.21 -2.27
C ARG A 78 6.78 15.56 -0.87
N MET A 79 5.51 15.31 -0.59
CA MET A 79 4.95 15.45 0.77
C MET A 79 5.20 14.22 1.64
N GLY A 80 5.69 13.12 1.07
CA GLY A 80 6.03 11.89 1.78
C GLY A 80 4.94 10.82 1.73
N LEU A 81 4.10 10.81 0.69
CA LEU A 81 3.18 9.71 0.39
C LEU A 81 3.76 8.92 -0.79
N ALA A 82 4.08 7.64 -0.59
CA ALA A 82 4.58 6.77 -1.64
C ALA A 82 3.64 5.58 -1.86
N ARG A 83 3.73 4.96 -3.04
CA ARG A 83 2.93 3.78 -3.40
C ARG A 83 3.75 2.76 -4.18
N THR A 84 3.51 1.48 -3.93
CA THR A 84 3.84 0.39 -4.84
C THR A 84 2.69 0.15 -5.82
N HIS A 85 2.96 -0.50 -6.95
CA HIS A 85 1.94 -0.83 -7.94
C HIS A 85 1.70 -2.33 -8.00
N GLN A 86 0.45 -2.74 -8.20
CA GLN A 86 0.06 -4.14 -8.35
C GLN A 86 0.86 -4.84 -9.46
N ILE A 87 1.00 -4.20 -10.61
CA ILE A 87 1.89 -4.65 -11.68
C ILE A 87 3.24 -3.96 -11.50
N VAL A 88 4.22 -4.73 -11.09
CA VAL A 88 5.60 -4.22 -10.86
C VAL A 88 6.16 -3.64 -12.17
N ARG A 89 6.56 -2.38 -12.12
CA ARG A 89 7.14 -1.66 -13.26
C ARG A 89 8.54 -1.14 -12.94
N PRO A 90 9.54 -2.04 -12.88
CA PRO A 90 10.91 -1.60 -12.72
C PRO A 90 11.38 -0.84 -13.98
N LEU A 91 12.34 0.03 -13.80
CA LEU A 91 13.06 0.66 -14.91
C LEU A 91 14.04 -0.41 -15.46
N ASN A 92 13.57 -1.21 -16.40
CA ASN A 92 14.22 -2.45 -16.86
C ASN A 92 15.63 -2.25 -17.41
N GLY A 93 15.92 -1.07 -18.02
CA GLY A 93 17.22 -0.70 -18.54
C GLY A 93 18.21 -0.18 -17.50
N LEU A 94 17.78 -0.04 -16.26
CA LEU A 94 18.59 0.42 -15.14
C LEU A 94 18.94 -0.74 -14.21
N THR A 95 20.05 -0.59 -13.48
CA THR A 95 20.42 -1.51 -12.40
C THR A 95 19.43 -1.42 -11.24
N VAL A 96 19.50 -2.39 -10.32
CA VAL A 96 18.73 -2.40 -9.08
C VAL A 96 19.03 -1.14 -8.26
N ARG A 97 20.31 -0.76 -8.11
CA ARG A 97 20.73 0.46 -7.41
C ARG A 97 20.16 1.72 -8.07
N GLU A 98 20.28 1.85 -9.38
CA GLU A 98 19.77 3.02 -10.10
C GLU A 98 18.25 3.17 -9.97
N ASN A 99 17.50 2.08 -9.98
CA ASN A 99 16.06 2.09 -9.72
C ASN A 99 15.74 2.70 -8.35
N VAL A 100 16.47 2.29 -7.29
CA VAL A 100 16.24 2.78 -5.92
C VAL A 100 16.74 4.22 -5.77
N THR A 101 17.88 4.56 -6.41
CA THR A 101 18.42 5.93 -6.46
C THR A 101 17.40 6.91 -7.03
N ALA A 102 16.66 6.52 -8.08
CA ALA A 102 15.60 7.35 -8.63
C ALA A 102 14.52 7.69 -7.57
N GLY A 103 14.16 6.73 -6.70
CA GLY A 103 13.25 6.98 -5.58
C GLY A 103 13.75 8.06 -4.63
N ALA A 104 15.03 8.03 -4.28
CA ALA A 104 15.65 9.04 -3.40
C ALA A 104 15.78 10.42 -4.08
N CYS A 105 16.07 10.46 -5.38
CA CYS A 105 16.18 11.73 -6.12
C CYS A 105 14.84 12.49 -6.21
N PHE A 106 13.73 11.76 -6.42
CA PHE A 106 12.43 12.38 -6.70
C PHE A 106 11.43 12.28 -5.54
N GLY A 107 11.84 11.72 -4.41
CA GLY A 107 11.03 11.60 -3.20
C GLY A 107 10.94 12.89 -2.38
N ARG A 108 10.51 12.72 -1.13
CA ARG A 108 10.29 13.81 -0.18
C ARG A 108 11.51 14.72 0.03
N GLU A 109 12.67 14.12 0.15
CA GLU A 109 13.91 14.85 0.47
C GLU A 109 14.63 15.39 -0.77
N ASN A 110 14.21 14.97 -1.97
CA ASN A 110 14.73 15.43 -3.26
C ASN A 110 16.28 15.48 -3.29
N GLN A 111 16.90 14.34 -2.99
CA GLN A 111 18.34 14.25 -2.76
C GLN A 111 19.16 14.43 -4.04
N LYS A 112 20.33 15.04 -3.91
CA LYS A 112 21.33 15.05 -4.99
C LYS A 112 21.89 13.65 -5.20
N LEU A 113 22.36 13.35 -6.42
CA LEU A 113 22.76 12.00 -6.86
C LEU A 113 23.68 11.28 -5.87
N GLY A 114 24.74 11.92 -5.37
CA GLY A 114 25.67 11.28 -4.45
C GLY A 114 25.02 10.80 -3.15
N ARG A 115 24.12 11.61 -2.53
CA ARG A 115 23.39 11.20 -1.33
C ARG A 115 22.29 10.19 -1.68
N ALA A 116 21.65 10.34 -2.85
CA ALA A 116 20.63 9.41 -3.32
C ALA A 116 21.17 7.99 -3.52
N VAL A 117 22.41 7.83 -4.02
CA VAL A 117 23.08 6.54 -4.13
C VAL A 117 23.32 5.91 -2.76
N GLN A 118 23.81 6.69 -1.76
CA GLN A 118 23.98 6.19 -0.40
C GLN A 118 22.66 5.71 0.22
N ILE A 119 21.57 6.46 0.04
CA ILE A 119 20.23 6.06 0.48
C ILE A 119 19.79 4.78 -0.23
N ALA A 120 20.09 4.64 -1.52
CA ALA A 120 19.76 3.44 -2.27
C ALA A 120 20.48 2.22 -1.68
N ASP A 121 21.77 2.33 -1.35
CA ASP A 121 22.54 1.25 -0.74
C ASP A 121 22.01 0.88 0.66
N GLU A 122 21.71 1.87 1.51
CA GLU A 122 21.05 1.66 2.82
C GLU A 122 19.73 0.89 2.68
N VAL A 123 18.89 1.28 1.70
CA VAL A 123 17.58 0.65 1.47
C VAL A 123 17.74 -0.74 0.86
N LEU A 124 18.68 -0.95 -0.06
CA LEU A 124 18.94 -2.26 -0.65
C LEU A 124 19.41 -3.27 0.39
N GLU A 125 20.26 -2.86 1.32
CA GLU A 125 20.65 -3.69 2.46
C GLU A 125 19.43 -4.06 3.32
N PHE A 126 18.61 -3.06 3.68
CA PHE A 126 17.40 -3.25 4.49
C PHE A 126 16.40 -4.22 3.84
N ILE A 127 16.22 -4.18 2.52
CA ILE A 127 15.27 -5.01 1.75
C ILE A 127 15.87 -6.40 1.40
N GLY A 128 17.20 -6.58 1.58
CA GLY A 128 17.91 -7.82 1.21
C GLY A 128 18.16 -7.96 -0.28
N LEU A 129 18.50 -6.86 -0.97
CA LEU A 129 18.87 -6.83 -2.38
C LEU A 129 20.27 -6.27 -2.64
N ALA A 130 21.10 -6.03 -1.59
CA ALA A 130 22.41 -5.40 -1.72
C ALA A 130 23.34 -6.15 -2.69
N GLU A 131 23.40 -7.48 -2.63
CA GLU A 131 24.24 -8.31 -3.51
C GLU A 131 23.84 -8.24 -4.99
N ARG A 132 22.64 -7.70 -5.29
CA ARG A 132 22.11 -7.55 -6.65
C ARG A 132 22.13 -6.11 -7.15
N ALA A 133 22.76 -5.21 -6.41
CA ALA A 133 22.74 -3.77 -6.69
C ALA A 133 23.15 -3.43 -8.13
N GLU A 134 24.15 -4.12 -8.67
CA GLU A 134 24.69 -3.89 -10.03
C GLU A 134 23.97 -4.70 -11.11
N GLN A 135 23.03 -5.59 -10.75
CA GLN A 135 22.27 -6.36 -11.74
C GLN A 135 21.21 -5.47 -12.41
N LEU A 136 20.92 -5.75 -13.68
CA LEU A 136 19.78 -5.11 -14.35
C LEU A 136 18.46 -5.54 -13.68
N ALA A 137 17.55 -4.61 -13.49
CA ALA A 137 16.23 -4.89 -12.90
C ALA A 137 15.41 -5.90 -13.71
N SER A 138 15.65 -5.98 -15.03
CA SER A 138 15.03 -6.98 -15.92
C SER A 138 15.36 -8.42 -15.54
N SER A 139 16.55 -8.70 -14.99
CA SER A 139 17.02 -10.05 -14.63
C SER A 139 16.42 -10.60 -13.32
N LEU A 140 15.73 -9.78 -12.55
CA LEU A 140 15.14 -10.18 -11.28
C LEU A 140 13.93 -11.08 -11.48
N ASN A 141 13.74 -12.04 -10.56
CA ASN A 141 12.49 -12.81 -10.47
C ASN A 141 11.34 -11.97 -9.88
N VAL A 142 10.14 -12.55 -9.79
CA VAL A 142 8.94 -11.83 -9.35
C VAL A 142 9.09 -11.30 -7.92
N ALA A 143 9.54 -12.13 -6.98
CA ALA A 143 9.72 -11.73 -5.58
C ALA A 143 10.75 -10.60 -5.44
N GLN A 144 11.86 -10.68 -6.16
CA GLN A 144 12.90 -9.66 -6.16
C GLN A 144 12.41 -8.34 -6.78
N LYS A 145 11.62 -8.41 -7.86
CA LYS A 145 11.01 -7.22 -8.46
C LYS A 145 10.05 -6.52 -7.50
N LYS A 146 9.25 -7.27 -6.73
CA LYS A 146 8.37 -6.71 -5.70
C LYS A 146 9.17 -6.05 -4.58
N ARG A 147 10.26 -6.68 -4.12
CA ARG A 147 11.18 -6.05 -3.16
C ARG A 147 11.83 -4.79 -3.73
N LEU A 148 12.22 -4.79 -5.01
CA LEU A 148 12.80 -3.61 -5.68
C LEU A 148 11.80 -2.45 -5.74
N GLU A 149 10.53 -2.72 -6.03
CA GLU A 149 9.51 -1.68 -6.06
C GLU A 149 9.28 -1.08 -4.68
N MET A 150 9.23 -1.92 -3.64
CA MET A 150 9.17 -1.47 -2.26
C MET A 150 10.42 -0.66 -1.88
N ALA A 151 11.61 -1.09 -2.27
CA ALA A 151 12.86 -0.36 -2.06
C ALA A 151 12.81 1.04 -2.70
N ARG A 152 12.35 1.12 -3.95
CA ARG A 152 12.19 2.41 -4.65
C ARG A 152 11.21 3.34 -3.92
N ALA A 153 10.09 2.80 -3.43
CA ALA A 153 9.14 3.57 -2.64
C ALA A 153 9.73 4.03 -1.29
N LEU A 154 10.48 3.18 -0.60
CA LEU A 154 11.15 3.50 0.68
C LEU A 154 12.26 4.54 0.52
N ALA A 155 13.03 4.49 -0.57
CA ALA A 155 14.08 5.46 -0.85
C ALA A 155 13.54 6.89 -0.99
N SER A 156 12.24 7.06 -1.30
CA SER A 156 11.57 8.36 -1.28
C SER A 156 11.36 8.93 0.14
N ARG A 157 11.74 8.18 1.19
CA ARG A 157 11.59 8.54 2.62
C ARG A 157 10.15 8.91 2.98
N PRO A 158 9.18 8.00 2.74
CA PRO A 158 7.77 8.30 2.95
C PRO A 158 7.41 8.36 4.44
N TYR A 159 6.37 9.14 4.77
CA TYR A 159 5.64 9.05 6.03
C TYR A 159 4.48 8.05 5.93
N LEU A 160 3.86 7.95 4.74
CA LEU A 160 2.78 7.04 4.42
C LEU A 160 3.13 6.22 3.18
N LEU A 161 3.06 4.90 3.29
CA LEU A 161 3.31 3.95 2.21
C LEU A 161 2.04 3.18 1.87
N LEU A 162 1.60 3.26 0.63
CA LEU A 162 0.50 2.49 0.08
C LEU A 162 1.05 1.23 -0.60
N LEU A 163 0.74 0.05 -0.07
CA LEU A 163 1.15 -1.26 -0.60
C LEU A 163 -0.02 -1.91 -1.34
N ASP A 164 0.15 -2.15 -2.64
CA ASP A 164 -0.88 -2.70 -3.52
C ASP A 164 -0.50 -4.11 -3.97
N GLU A 165 -1.09 -5.14 -3.32
CA GLU A 165 -0.93 -6.56 -3.62
C GLU A 165 0.55 -7.02 -3.73
N VAL A 166 1.36 -6.61 -2.75
CA VAL A 166 2.80 -6.93 -2.75
C VAL A 166 3.09 -8.41 -2.48
N LEU A 167 2.12 -9.16 -1.96
CA LEU A 167 2.23 -10.59 -1.66
C LEU A 167 1.73 -11.49 -2.80
N ALA A 168 1.01 -10.95 -3.78
CA ALA A 168 0.41 -11.73 -4.85
C ALA A 168 1.48 -12.47 -5.68
N GLY A 169 1.28 -13.79 -5.92
CA GLY A 169 2.19 -14.61 -6.71
C GLY A 169 3.49 -15.02 -6.02
N LEU A 170 3.61 -14.79 -4.71
CA LEU A 170 4.71 -15.26 -3.88
C LEU A 170 4.37 -16.63 -3.26
N ASN A 171 5.39 -17.46 -3.02
CA ASN A 171 5.23 -18.67 -2.21
C ASN A 171 5.22 -18.34 -0.71
N SER A 172 4.87 -19.32 0.16
CA SER A 172 4.71 -19.11 1.60
C SER A 172 5.95 -18.53 2.28
N SER A 173 7.15 -19.02 1.94
CA SER A 173 8.41 -18.51 2.52
C SER A 173 8.71 -17.07 2.07
N GLU A 174 8.40 -16.74 0.82
CA GLU A 174 8.55 -15.38 0.29
C GLU A 174 7.54 -14.41 0.93
N ILE A 175 6.31 -14.88 1.18
CA ILE A 175 5.28 -14.13 1.92
C ILE A 175 5.77 -13.80 3.33
N ASP A 176 6.26 -14.78 4.07
CA ASP A 176 6.77 -14.57 5.43
C ASP A 176 7.93 -13.56 5.45
N GLY A 177 8.84 -13.68 4.49
CA GLY A 177 9.93 -12.72 4.30
C GLY A 177 9.43 -11.30 4.00
N MET A 178 8.39 -11.16 3.18
CA MET A 178 7.81 -9.87 2.84
C MET A 178 7.06 -9.25 4.02
N ILE A 179 6.31 -10.07 4.79
CA ILE A 179 5.64 -9.65 6.03
C ILE A 179 6.66 -9.11 7.04
N ALA A 180 7.79 -9.81 7.21
CA ALA A 180 8.85 -9.35 8.11
C ALA A 180 9.41 -7.98 7.67
N ILE A 181 9.56 -7.75 6.37
CA ILE A 181 10.00 -6.46 5.82
C ILE A 181 8.95 -5.38 6.12
N VAL A 182 7.65 -5.63 5.87
CA VAL A 182 6.57 -4.67 6.12
C VAL A 182 6.53 -4.27 7.61
N ARG A 183 6.68 -5.23 8.52
CA ARG A 183 6.78 -4.94 9.97
C ARG A 183 7.98 -4.04 10.29
N LYS A 184 9.16 -4.35 9.77
CA LYS A 184 10.37 -3.52 9.96
C LYS A 184 10.19 -2.09 9.44
N ILE A 185 9.47 -1.93 8.31
CA ILE A 185 9.15 -0.59 7.76
C ILE A 185 8.27 0.19 8.73
N ARG A 186 7.21 -0.43 9.26
CA ARG A 186 6.35 0.20 10.27
C ARG A 186 7.16 0.54 11.53
N ASP A 187 8.02 -0.35 12.00
CA ASP A 187 8.84 -0.15 13.21
C ASP A 187 9.85 1.00 13.06
N GLN A 188 10.18 1.39 11.82
CA GLN A 188 10.91 2.61 11.50
C GLN A 188 10.05 3.87 11.48
N GLY A 189 8.76 3.78 11.86
CA GLY A 189 7.83 4.91 11.96
C GLY A 189 7.06 5.22 10.67
N VAL A 190 7.17 4.38 9.64
CA VAL A 190 6.38 4.56 8.41
C VAL A 190 4.97 4.01 8.63
N THR A 191 3.97 4.83 8.37
CA THR A 191 2.56 4.41 8.36
C THR A 191 2.25 3.67 7.07
N ILE A 192 1.41 2.64 7.13
CA ILE A 192 1.16 1.77 5.97
C ILE A 192 -0.35 1.60 5.76
N ILE A 193 -0.80 1.70 4.52
CA ILE A 193 -2.09 1.12 4.07
C ILE A 193 -1.76 0.02 3.09
N MET A 194 -2.34 -1.16 3.27
CA MET A 194 -2.11 -2.29 2.37
C MET A 194 -3.40 -2.87 1.83
N ILE A 195 -3.44 -3.11 0.53
CA ILE A 195 -4.44 -3.94 -0.14
C ILE A 195 -3.81 -5.31 -0.33
N GLU A 196 -4.46 -6.36 0.18
CA GLU A 196 -4.01 -7.74 0.00
C GLU A 196 -5.19 -8.71 -0.09
N HIS A 197 -4.94 -9.85 -0.74
CA HIS A 197 -5.87 -10.96 -0.85
C HIS A 197 -5.44 -12.18 -0.01
N VAL A 198 -4.25 -12.14 0.57
CA VAL A 198 -3.76 -13.17 1.49
C VAL A 198 -4.25 -12.82 2.89
N MET A 199 -5.47 -13.31 3.25
CA MET A 199 -6.13 -12.94 4.50
C MET A 199 -5.27 -13.19 5.73
N LYS A 200 -4.59 -14.34 5.81
CA LYS A 200 -3.66 -14.66 6.90
C LYS A 200 -2.60 -13.56 7.10
N ALA A 201 -2.03 -13.03 6.02
CA ALA A 201 -1.07 -11.95 6.11
C ALA A 201 -1.72 -10.68 6.66
N VAL A 202 -2.87 -10.27 6.10
CA VAL A 202 -3.58 -9.06 6.54
C VAL A 202 -3.96 -9.15 8.01
N MET A 203 -4.57 -10.27 8.43
CA MET A 203 -4.99 -10.47 9.82
C MET A 203 -3.81 -10.48 10.81
N ASN A 204 -2.62 -10.94 10.38
CA ASN A 204 -1.44 -11.03 11.25
C ASN A 204 -0.66 -9.72 11.40
N ILE A 205 -0.76 -8.79 10.45
CA ILE A 205 0.10 -7.59 10.49
C ILE A 205 -0.65 -6.29 10.62
N SER A 206 -1.96 -6.27 10.35
CA SER A 206 -2.75 -5.04 10.44
C SER A 206 -3.14 -4.74 11.88
N ASP A 207 -2.98 -3.47 12.27
CA ASP A 207 -3.49 -2.97 13.55
C ASP A 207 -5.01 -2.74 13.46
N ARG A 208 -5.49 -2.35 12.28
CA ARG A 208 -6.89 -2.08 11.96
C ARG A 208 -7.17 -2.48 10.52
N ILE A 209 -8.41 -2.88 10.25
CA ILE A 209 -8.87 -3.30 8.92
C ILE A 209 -10.12 -2.51 8.56
N ILE A 210 -10.19 -2.06 7.32
CA ILE A 210 -11.39 -1.52 6.67
C ILE A 210 -11.82 -2.50 5.60
N VAL A 211 -13.12 -2.77 5.56
CA VAL A 211 -13.74 -3.64 4.55
C VAL A 211 -14.59 -2.80 3.63
N LEU A 212 -14.27 -2.86 2.34
CA LEU A 212 -15.10 -2.28 1.29
C LEU A 212 -15.93 -3.37 0.60
N ASP A 213 -17.18 -3.02 0.28
CA ASP A 213 -18.03 -3.79 -0.61
C ASP A 213 -18.88 -2.84 -1.46
N TYR A 214 -18.94 -3.08 -2.78
CA TYR A 214 -19.62 -2.20 -3.76
C TYR A 214 -19.36 -0.70 -3.54
N GLY A 215 -18.11 -0.34 -3.25
CA GLY A 215 -17.69 1.05 -3.05
C GLY A 215 -18.06 1.64 -1.68
N GLN A 216 -18.65 0.88 -0.78
CA GLN A 216 -19.05 1.30 0.56
C GLN A 216 -18.17 0.66 1.62
N GLN A 217 -17.92 1.39 2.71
CA GLN A 217 -17.30 0.85 3.90
C GLN A 217 -18.35 0.11 4.72
N ILE A 218 -18.27 -1.25 4.74
CA ILE A 218 -19.22 -2.10 5.44
C ILE A 218 -18.79 -2.47 6.86
N ALA A 219 -17.49 -2.47 7.13
CA ALA A 219 -16.93 -2.74 8.45
C ALA A 219 -15.59 -2.04 8.66
N GLU A 220 -15.26 -1.78 9.94
CA GLU A 220 -13.97 -1.29 10.40
C GLU A 220 -13.72 -1.79 11.82
N GLY A 221 -12.48 -2.21 12.11
CA GLY A 221 -12.12 -2.69 13.46
C GLY A 221 -10.76 -3.38 13.49
N THR A 222 -10.47 -4.01 14.63
CA THR A 222 -9.33 -4.92 14.74
C THR A 222 -9.53 -6.14 13.84
N PRO A 223 -8.46 -6.88 13.48
CA PRO A 223 -8.59 -8.13 12.72
C PRO A 223 -9.64 -9.08 13.29
N GLN A 224 -9.68 -9.25 14.62
CA GLN A 224 -10.63 -10.12 15.32
C GLN A 224 -12.08 -9.64 15.20
N GLN A 225 -12.31 -8.33 15.32
CA GLN A 225 -13.65 -7.74 15.16
C GLN A 225 -14.17 -7.91 13.73
N VAL A 226 -13.31 -7.66 12.74
CA VAL A 226 -13.67 -7.78 11.33
C VAL A 226 -13.93 -9.25 10.94
N ALA A 227 -13.15 -10.20 11.45
CA ALA A 227 -13.35 -11.61 11.20
C ALA A 227 -14.68 -12.16 11.78
N ALA A 228 -15.20 -11.54 12.84
CA ALA A 228 -16.46 -11.92 13.47
C ALA A 228 -17.68 -11.15 12.94
N ASP A 229 -17.50 -10.15 12.06
CA ASP A 229 -18.61 -9.34 11.54
C ASP A 229 -19.40 -10.11 10.45
N THR A 230 -20.69 -10.34 10.71
CA THR A 230 -21.57 -11.07 9.79
C THR A 230 -21.67 -10.41 8.41
N ARG A 231 -21.64 -9.09 8.32
CA ARG A 231 -21.67 -8.35 7.04
C ARG A 231 -20.43 -8.65 6.20
N VAL A 232 -19.27 -8.82 6.86
CA VAL A 232 -18.02 -9.18 6.20
C VAL A 232 -18.10 -10.62 5.70
N ILE A 233 -18.56 -11.54 6.56
CA ILE A 233 -18.76 -12.96 6.19
C ILE A 233 -19.70 -13.07 4.99
N GLU A 234 -20.83 -12.37 5.01
CA GLU A 234 -21.82 -12.36 3.90
C GLU A 234 -21.24 -11.78 2.60
N ALA A 235 -20.48 -10.68 2.67
CA ALA A 235 -19.84 -10.08 1.51
C ALA A 235 -18.83 -11.04 0.83
N TYR A 236 -18.19 -11.91 1.60
CA TYR A 236 -17.25 -12.91 1.11
C TYR A 236 -17.89 -14.27 0.80
N LEU A 237 -19.08 -14.60 1.35
CA LEU A 237 -19.82 -15.82 1.03
C LEU A 237 -20.30 -15.88 -0.43
N GLY A 238 -20.40 -14.73 -1.11
CA GLY A 238 -20.57 -14.67 -2.56
C GLY A 238 -19.38 -15.24 -3.34
N ASP A 239 -18.21 -15.43 -2.69
CA ASP A 239 -17.05 -16.16 -3.21
C ASP A 239 -16.73 -17.35 -2.27
N PRO A 240 -17.23 -18.59 -2.59
CA PRO A 240 -17.07 -19.77 -1.72
C PRO A 240 -15.61 -20.09 -1.34
N LYS A 241 -14.65 -19.76 -2.23
CA LYS A 241 -13.22 -20.01 -1.97
C LYS A 241 -12.64 -19.05 -0.93
N LEU A 242 -13.18 -17.83 -0.83
CA LEU A 242 -12.73 -16.84 0.14
C LEU A 242 -13.39 -17.06 1.50
N ALA A 243 -14.69 -17.41 1.53
CA ALA A 243 -15.41 -17.78 2.75
C ALA A 243 -14.75 -18.97 3.45
N GLU A 244 -14.35 -20.02 2.69
CA GLU A 244 -13.60 -21.15 3.23
C GLU A 244 -12.24 -20.75 3.83
N ARG A 245 -11.57 -19.76 3.26
CA ARG A 245 -10.28 -19.27 3.78
C ARG A 245 -10.43 -18.50 5.09
N LEU A 246 -11.49 -17.72 5.23
CA LEU A 246 -11.81 -17.01 6.48
C LEU A 246 -12.23 -17.98 7.61
N MET A 247 -12.89 -19.13 7.26
CA MET A 247 -13.37 -20.12 8.23
C MET A 247 -12.37 -21.22 8.55
N LYS A 248 -11.35 -21.49 7.71
CA LYS A 248 -10.37 -22.59 7.92
C LYS A 248 -9.10 -22.16 8.65
N GLU A 249 -9.05 -20.97 9.20
CA GLU A 249 -7.89 -20.47 9.97
C GLU A 249 -8.18 -20.45 11.49
N GLU A 250 -8.76 -21.56 12.01
CA GLU A 250 -8.60 -21.99 13.40
C GLU A 250 -7.30 -22.77 13.59
#